data_d08abea3a8c98c25752d6045262f08a2
#
_entry.id   d08abea3a8c98c25752d6045262f08a2
#
_cell.length_a   1.000
_cell.length_b   1.000
_cell.length_c   1.000
_cell.angle_alpha   90.00
_cell.angle_beta   90.00
_cell.angle_gamma   90.00
#
_symmetry.space_group_name_H-M   'P 1'
#
loop_
_entity.id
_entity.type
_entity.pdbx_description
1 polymer ?
#
loop_
_entity_poly.entity_id
_entity_poly.type
_entity_poly.pdbx_seq_one_letter_code
_entity_poly.pdbx_strand_id
1 'polypeptide(L)'
;MNVKIKRKISSVLNLSSYFVNKVMLSFMHVQIGTGNSLFGRIKIKNRGNIIIGDENVIFCSPSSNWLGVTSRTSIYCAKYASVRIGNKCQISNVAIHSLASVQIGDEVMIGEIV
;
A
#
# COMPACT_ATOMS: atom_id res chain seq x y z
N MET A 1 3.16 13.95 26.79
CA MET A 1 3.86 14.43 25.58
C MET A 1 3.08 15.53 24.94
N ASN A 2 3.74 16.61 24.56
CA ASN A 2 3.11 17.74 23.87
C ASN A 2 2.62 17.29 22.47
N VAL A 3 1.44 17.76 22.08
CA VAL A 3 0.83 17.43 20.80
C VAL A 3 1.74 17.80 19.62
N LYS A 4 2.45 18.92 19.69
CA LYS A 4 3.39 19.35 18.64
C LYS A 4 4.54 18.35 18.45
N ILE A 5 5.09 17.85 19.55
CA ILE A 5 6.19 16.85 19.50
C ILE A 5 5.69 15.54 18.88
N LYS A 6 4.49 15.11 19.28
CA LYS A 6 3.87 13.88 18.75
C LYS A 6 3.63 13.97 17.25
N ARG A 7 3.13 15.10 16.76
CA ARG A 7 2.93 15.32 15.32
C ARG A 7 4.24 15.31 14.54
N LYS A 8 5.28 15.93 15.11
CA LYS A 8 6.61 16.00 14.49
C LYS A 8 7.24 14.61 14.36
N ILE A 9 7.15 13.79 15.41
CA ILE A 9 7.65 12.41 15.38
C ILE A 9 6.89 11.59 14.33
N SER A 10 5.57 11.71 14.29
CA SER A 10 4.73 11.01 13.31
C SER A 10 5.09 11.41 11.88
N SER A 11 5.32 12.71 11.61
CA SER A 11 5.75 13.19 10.30
C SER A 11 7.10 12.61 9.87
N VAL A 12 8.06 12.53 10.79
CA VAL A 12 9.38 11.96 10.49
C VAL A 12 9.27 10.48 10.14
N LEU A 13 8.48 9.72 10.90
CA LEU A 13 8.25 8.30 10.63
C LEU A 13 7.56 8.07 9.29
N ASN A 14 6.54 8.89 8.98
CA ASN A 14 5.84 8.81 7.70
C ASN A 14 6.77 9.16 6.53
N LEU A 15 7.64 10.14 6.70
CA LEU A 15 8.60 10.53 5.67
C LEU A 15 9.59 9.40 5.38
N SER A 16 10.08 8.72 6.42
CA SER A 16 10.96 7.56 6.25
C SER A 16 10.28 6.44 5.45
N SER A 17 9.05 6.10 5.82
CA SER A 17 8.26 5.09 5.08
C SER A 17 7.97 5.53 3.65
N TYR A 18 7.72 6.81 3.42
CA TYR A 18 7.50 7.36 2.09
C TYR A 18 8.71 7.12 1.18
N PHE A 19 9.92 7.40 1.65
CA PHE A 19 11.13 7.17 0.86
C PHE A 19 11.35 5.69 0.56
N VAL A 20 11.19 4.82 1.56
CA VAL A 20 11.35 3.38 1.38
C VAL A 20 10.34 2.84 0.36
N ASN A 21 9.09 3.25 0.45
CA ASN A 21 8.05 2.82 -0.48
C ASN A 21 8.33 3.33 -1.90
N LYS A 22 8.74 4.59 -2.04
CA LYS A 22 9.04 5.18 -3.34
C LYS A 22 10.18 4.44 -4.04
N VAL A 23 11.24 4.11 -3.31
CA VAL A 23 12.36 3.35 -3.84
C VAL A 23 11.92 1.94 -4.24
N MET A 24 11.15 1.27 -3.41
CA MET A 24 10.66 -0.08 -3.69
C MET A 24 9.74 -0.10 -4.91
N LEU A 25 8.80 0.84 -5.00
CA LEU A 25 7.87 0.94 -6.13
C LEU A 25 8.62 1.17 -7.44
N SER A 26 9.61 2.05 -7.42
CA SER A 26 10.45 2.30 -8.59
C SER A 26 11.29 1.09 -8.96
N PHE A 27 11.93 0.45 -7.98
CA PHE A 27 12.76 -0.73 -8.20
C PHE A 27 11.96 -1.90 -8.77
N MET A 28 10.73 -2.08 -8.29
CA MET A 28 9.84 -3.15 -8.74
C MET A 28 9.03 -2.78 -9.98
N HIS A 29 9.29 -1.63 -10.60
CA HIS A 29 8.61 -1.18 -11.81
C HIS A 29 7.09 -1.10 -11.67
N VAL A 30 6.60 -0.65 -10.52
CA VAL A 30 5.17 -0.42 -10.30
C VAL A 30 4.79 0.95 -10.86
N GLN A 31 3.75 0.98 -11.68
CA GLN A 31 3.16 2.25 -12.11
C GLN A 31 2.19 2.71 -11.05
N ILE A 32 2.42 3.89 -10.49
CA ILE A 32 1.57 4.46 -9.45
C ILE A 32 1.22 5.89 -9.80
N GLY A 33 -0.05 6.24 -9.62
CA GLY A 33 -0.55 7.58 -9.85
C GLY A 33 -0.16 8.55 -8.74
N THR A 34 -0.95 9.60 -8.57
CA THR A 34 -0.69 10.69 -7.64
C THR A 34 -1.69 10.71 -6.49
N GLY A 35 -1.33 11.37 -5.40
CA GLY A 35 -2.21 11.53 -4.24
C GLY A 35 -2.39 10.28 -3.42
N ASN A 36 -1.60 9.24 -3.65
CA ASN A 36 -1.68 8.00 -2.88
C ASN A 36 -1.01 8.17 -1.52
N SER A 37 -1.63 7.61 -0.49
CA SER A 37 -1.11 7.61 0.87
C SER A 37 -0.84 6.18 1.31
N LEU A 38 0.42 5.86 1.55
CA LEU A 38 0.84 4.56 2.05
C LEU A 38 1.34 4.71 3.49
N PHE A 39 0.62 4.12 4.42
CA PHE A 39 0.97 4.16 5.85
C PHE A 39 1.72 2.90 6.22
N GLY A 40 3.00 3.05 6.54
CA GLY A 40 3.91 1.95 6.78
C GLY A 40 4.62 1.52 5.50
N ARG A 41 5.26 0.36 5.55
CA ARG A 41 6.06 -0.14 4.43
C ARG A 41 5.30 -1.24 3.69
N ILE A 42 5.02 -0.99 2.42
CA ILE A 42 4.39 -1.98 1.57
C ILE A 42 5.43 -3.04 1.13
N LYS A 43 4.97 -4.28 1.00
CA LYS A 43 5.80 -5.37 0.51
C LYS A 43 5.35 -5.74 -0.91
N ILE A 44 6.24 -5.58 -1.88
CA ILE A 44 5.91 -5.84 -3.28
C ILE A 44 6.95 -6.76 -3.90
N LYS A 45 6.45 -7.77 -4.62
CA LYS A 45 7.25 -8.58 -5.52
C LYS A 45 6.55 -8.61 -6.87
N ASN A 46 7.10 -7.90 -7.85
CA ASN A 46 6.49 -7.76 -9.16
C ASN A 46 7.37 -8.40 -10.25
N ARG A 47 6.85 -9.43 -10.86
CA ARG A 47 7.45 -10.05 -12.04
C ARG A 47 6.58 -9.88 -13.28
N GLY A 48 5.44 -9.24 -13.15
CA GLY A 48 4.50 -8.96 -14.21
C GLY A 48 4.24 -7.47 -14.35
N ASN A 49 2.99 -7.07 -14.24
CA ASN A 49 2.56 -5.68 -14.40
C ASN A 49 1.65 -5.26 -13.25
N ILE A 50 2.07 -4.24 -12.48
CA ILE A 50 1.27 -3.67 -11.40
C ILE A 50 1.00 -2.20 -11.72
N ILE A 51 -0.27 -1.82 -11.74
CA ILE A 51 -0.72 -0.45 -11.96
C ILE A 51 -1.62 -0.04 -10.81
N ILE A 52 -1.25 1.05 -10.12
CA ILE A 52 -2.03 1.63 -9.04
C ILE A 52 -2.46 3.03 -9.48
N GLY A 53 -3.74 3.33 -9.35
CA GLY A 53 -4.30 4.62 -9.77
C GLY A 53 -4.00 5.75 -8.78
N ASP A 54 -4.96 6.67 -8.63
CA ASP A 54 -4.79 7.92 -7.89
C ASP A 54 -5.57 7.90 -6.58
N GLU A 55 -5.09 8.67 -5.61
CA GLU A 55 -5.80 8.99 -4.36
C GLU A 55 -6.21 7.76 -3.55
N ASN A 56 -5.41 6.70 -3.60
CA ASN A 56 -5.63 5.51 -2.79
C ASN A 56 -5.02 5.67 -1.40
N VAL A 57 -5.65 5.06 -0.41
CA VAL A 57 -5.14 4.98 0.95
C VAL A 57 -4.83 3.52 1.25
N ILE A 58 -3.57 3.23 1.53
CA ILE A 58 -3.12 1.85 1.76
C ILE A 58 -2.43 1.77 3.12
N PHE A 59 -3.00 0.98 4.02
CA PHE A 59 -2.42 0.73 5.32
C PHE A 59 -1.53 -0.51 5.23
N CYS A 60 -0.24 -0.32 5.38
CA CYS A 60 0.76 -1.36 5.13
C CYS A 60 1.44 -1.87 6.40
N SER A 61 1.22 -1.21 7.53
CA SER A 61 1.87 -1.56 8.79
C SER A 61 0.86 -2.10 9.80
N PRO A 62 1.22 -3.16 10.55
CA PRO A 62 0.34 -3.63 11.64
C PRO A 62 0.02 -2.55 12.66
N SER A 63 0.95 -1.63 12.91
CA SER A 63 0.74 -0.53 13.85
C SER A 63 -0.28 0.50 13.35
N SER A 64 -0.62 0.50 12.08
CA SER A 64 -1.66 1.36 11.50
C SER A 64 -3.06 0.81 11.75
N ASN A 65 -3.18 -0.43 12.20
CA ASN A 65 -4.44 -1.11 12.41
C ASN A 65 -4.65 -1.40 13.88
N TRP A 66 -5.62 -0.73 14.47
CA TRP A 66 -5.95 -0.89 15.89
C TRP A 66 -6.53 -2.26 16.25
N LEU A 67 -6.90 -3.07 15.25
CA LEU A 67 -7.42 -4.43 15.46
C LEU A 67 -6.32 -5.45 15.80
N GLY A 68 -5.06 -5.05 15.79
CA GLY A 68 -3.95 -5.92 16.16
C GLY A 68 -3.51 -6.90 15.08
N VAL A 69 -3.77 -6.57 13.82
CA VAL A 69 -3.34 -7.39 12.69
C VAL A 69 -1.82 -7.37 12.58
N THR A 70 -1.22 -8.52 12.38
CA THR A 70 0.25 -8.68 12.31
C THR A 70 0.81 -8.67 10.90
N SER A 71 -0.03 -8.84 9.88
CA SER A 71 0.41 -8.88 8.48
C SER A 71 0.43 -7.51 7.83
N ARG A 72 1.38 -7.29 6.95
CA ARG A 72 1.48 -6.07 6.14
C ARG A 72 0.72 -6.26 4.84
N THR A 73 0.30 -5.14 4.23
CA THR A 73 -0.17 -5.19 2.86
C THR A 73 0.97 -5.63 1.95
N SER A 74 0.72 -6.66 1.17
CA SER A 74 1.69 -7.21 0.24
C SER A 74 1.05 -7.44 -1.11
N ILE A 75 1.84 -7.24 -2.17
CA ILE A 75 1.40 -7.51 -3.53
C ILE A 75 2.45 -8.41 -4.19
N TYR A 76 2.02 -9.58 -4.63
CA TYR A 76 2.82 -10.48 -5.43
C TYR A 76 2.17 -10.61 -6.81
N CYS A 77 2.92 -10.29 -7.85
CA CYS A 77 2.47 -10.40 -9.22
C CYS A 77 3.42 -11.33 -9.98
N ALA A 78 2.91 -12.45 -10.43
CA ALA A 78 3.72 -13.46 -11.14
C ALA A 78 4.09 -12.99 -12.54
N LYS A 79 5.03 -13.70 -13.16
CA LYS A 79 5.43 -13.43 -14.54
C LYS A 79 4.22 -13.57 -15.47
N TYR A 80 4.03 -12.58 -16.35
CA TYR A 80 2.88 -12.47 -17.27
C TYR A 80 1.54 -12.23 -16.59
N ALA A 81 1.53 -12.03 -15.27
CA ALA A 81 0.31 -11.64 -14.54
C ALA A 81 0.16 -10.13 -14.47
N SER A 82 -0.99 -9.69 -14.00
CA SER A 82 -1.26 -8.27 -13.79
C SER A 82 -2.04 -8.03 -12.51
N VAL A 83 -1.79 -6.87 -11.90
CA VAL A 83 -2.58 -6.34 -10.79
C VAL A 83 -2.93 -4.89 -11.15
N ARG A 84 -4.20 -4.56 -11.11
CA ARG A 84 -4.65 -3.19 -11.33
C ARG A 84 -5.52 -2.73 -10.18
N ILE A 85 -5.13 -1.63 -9.56
CA ILE A 85 -5.90 -0.96 -8.51
C ILE A 85 -6.36 0.38 -9.06
N GLY A 86 -7.66 0.67 -8.97
CA GLY A 86 -8.25 1.89 -9.47
C GLY A 86 -7.94 3.10 -8.60
N ASN A 87 -8.91 4.01 -8.48
CA ASN A 87 -8.74 5.28 -7.79
C ASN A 87 -9.58 5.31 -6.52
N LYS A 88 -9.13 6.08 -5.52
CA LYS A 88 -9.88 6.34 -4.28
C LYS A 88 -10.25 5.07 -3.53
N CYS A 89 -9.40 4.06 -3.60
CA CYS A 89 -9.57 2.83 -2.85
C CYS A 89 -8.98 2.96 -1.46
N GLN A 90 -9.52 2.20 -0.52
CA GLN A 90 -8.96 2.07 0.81
C GLN A 90 -8.62 0.61 1.06
N ILE A 91 -7.35 0.32 1.28
CA ILE A 91 -6.84 -1.04 1.43
C ILE A 91 -6.09 -1.15 2.75
N SER A 92 -6.41 -2.16 3.53
CA SER A 92 -5.85 -2.31 4.87
C SER A 92 -5.38 -3.73 5.11
N ASN A 93 -4.08 -3.92 5.22
CA ASN A 93 -3.41 -5.16 5.64
C ASN A 93 -3.90 -6.39 4.85
N VAL A 94 -3.82 -6.31 3.54
CA VAL A 94 -4.30 -7.34 2.61
C VAL A 94 -3.13 -7.90 1.81
N ALA A 95 -3.15 -9.20 1.58
CA ALA A 95 -2.22 -9.85 0.66
C ALA A 95 -2.90 -10.04 -0.70
N ILE A 96 -2.32 -9.46 -1.74
CA ILE A 96 -2.81 -9.60 -3.10
C ILE A 96 -1.82 -10.44 -3.88
N HIS A 97 -2.26 -11.61 -4.33
CA HIS A 97 -1.45 -12.51 -5.13
C HIS A 97 -2.12 -12.72 -6.48
N SER A 98 -1.41 -12.42 -7.56
CA SER A 98 -1.93 -12.58 -8.91
C SER A 98 -1.08 -13.56 -9.71
N LEU A 99 -1.71 -14.61 -10.18
CA LEU A 99 -1.11 -15.59 -11.11
C LEU A 99 -1.57 -15.34 -12.55
N ALA A 100 -2.61 -14.56 -12.74
CA ALA A 100 -3.12 -14.18 -14.06
C ALA A 100 -3.54 -12.72 -14.05
N SER A 101 -4.66 -12.38 -13.42
CA SER A 101 -5.15 -11.01 -13.37
C SER A 101 -5.94 -10.76 -12.11
N VAL A 102 -5.62 -9.66 -11.41
CA VAL A 102 -6.44 -9.12 -10.32
C VAL A 102 -6.76 -7.69 -10.66
N GLN A 103 -8.03 -7.34 -10.63
CA GLN A 103 -8.48 -5.98 -10.89
C GLN A 103 -9.37 -5.50 -9.74
N ILE A 104 -8.99 -4.36 -9.16
CA ILE A 104 -9.76 -3.67 -8.13
C ILE A 104 -10.23 -2.36 -8.75
N GLY A 105 -11.54 -2.14 -8.75
CA GLY A 105 -12.14 -0.94 -9.34
C GLY A 105 -11.90 0.31 -8.52
N ASP A 106 -12.71 1.34 -8.77
CA ASP A 106 -12.61 2.60 -8.05
C ASP A 106 -13.46 2.57 -6.77
N GLU A 107 -13.04 3.34 -5.77
CA GLU A 107 -13.79 3.52 -4.52
C GLU A 107 -14.10 2.20 -3.81
N VAL A 108 -13.18 1.24 -3.89
CA VAL A 108 -13.32 -0.06 -3.23
C VAL A 108 -12.63 0.00 -1.86
N MET A 109 -13.31 -0.52 -0.85
CA MET A 109 -12.74 -0.66 0.49
C MET A 109 -12.48 -2.13 0.76
N ILE A 110 -11.22 -2.47 1.02
CA ILE A 110 -10.79 -3.83 1.37
C ILE A 110 -10.08 -3.76 2.71
N GLY A 111 -10.51 -4.57 3.65
CA GLY A 111 -9.89 -4.60 4.96
C GLY A 111 -10.33 -5.81 5.75
N GLU A 112 -9.83 -5.92 6.96
CA GLU A 112 -10.31 -6.96 7.85
C GLU A 112 -11.71 -6.65 8.32
N ILE A 113 -12.55 -7.66 8.27
CA ILE A 113 -13.90 -7.61 8.80
C ILE A 113 -13.86 -8.08 10.25
N VAL A 114 -14.39 -7.28 11.11
CA VAL A 114 -14.49 -7.59 12.53
C VAL A 114 -15.86 -8.15 12.83
#